data_7a18213bc3ab46c8c2f8e220666a69cc
#
_entry.id   7a18213bc3ab46c8c2f8e220666a69cc
#
_cell.length_a   1.000
_cell.length_b   1.000
_cell.length_c   1.000
_cell.angle_alpha   90.00
_cell.angle_beta   90.00
_cell.angle_gamma   90.00
#
_symmetry.space_group_name_H-M   'P 1'
#
loop_
_entity.id
_entity.type
_entity.pdbx_description
1 polymer ?
#
loop_
_entity_poly.entity_id
_entity_poly.type
_entity_poly.pdbx_seq_one_letter_code
_entity_poly.pdbx_strand_id
1 'polypeptide(L)'
;MDDADGNHLERCECMKEEDEARRRALFLRLCRLPLGTEDRTLEKFQVRPGLEKAYNAAREVAEGKLRWLTLMGGVDAGKSHLGVGIARKWLERDRPARYAAVPEFLDELRKGYRPDAGMSYDEEFYFYKNVDLLVLDDLGMESSTPWAQEKLDMLVNFRYENALPLVVTTNLTMEQISPRISSRLQRATFGKVVVVRAPEYRLWRSKRESTSEEIRI
;
A
#
# COMPACT_ATOMS: atom_id res chain seq x y z
N MET A 1 -32.69 16.07 -7.87
CA MET A 1 -33.67 16.82 -8.68
C MET A 1 -34.98 16.55 -8.05
N ASP A 2 -35.62 17.56 -7.52
CA ASP A 2 -36.97 17.44 -6.96
C ASP A 2 -37.96 17.48 -8.11
N ASP A 3 -39.00 16.66 -8.02
CA ASP A 3 -40.12 16.76 -8.95
C ASP A 3 -41.00 17.99 -8.64
N ALA A 4 -41.93 18.30 -9.50
CA ALA A 4 -42.79 19.48 -9.38
C ALA A 4 -43.68 19.48 -8.10
N ASP A 5 -43.73 18.36 -7.36
CA ASP A 5 -44.48 18.16 -6.12
C ASP A 5 -43.63 18.08 -4.86
N GLY A 6 -42.30 18.34 -4.96
CA GLY A 6 -41.35 18.36 -3.82
C GLY A 6 -41.04 16.97 -3.24
N ASN A 7 -41.29 15.91 -4.00
CA ASN A 7 -40.99 14.54 -3.60
C ASN A 7 -39.51 14.22 -3.94
N HIS A 8 -38.72 13.82 -2.97
CA HIS A 8 -37.37 13.28 -3.20
C HIS A 8 -37.49 11.96 -3.98
N LEU A 9 -37.16 11.99 -5.27
CA LEU A 9 -37.04 10.77 -6.07
C LEU A 9 -35.90 9.92 -5.50
N GLU A 10 -36.21 8.96 -4.65
CA GLU A 10 -35.25 7.95 -4.24
C GLU A 10 -34.76 7.20 -5.49
N ARG A 11 -33.44 7.21 -5.72
CA ARG A 11 -32.84 6.43 -6.79
C ARG A 11 -33.18 4.95 -6.58
N CYS A 12 -33.60 4.28 -7.66
CA CYS A 12 -33.85 2.84 -7.66
C CYS A 12 -32.62 2.08 -7.10
N GLU A 13 -32.85 0.99 -6.35
CA GLU A 13 -31.78 0.16 -5.79
C GLU A 13 -30.84 -0.37 -6.87
N CYS A 14 -31.36 -0.75 -8.04
CA CYS A 14 -30.52 -1.18 -9.17
C CYS A 14 -29.54 -0.09 -9.65
N MET A 15 -29.93 1.18 -9.64
CA MET A 15 -29.01 2.29 -9.98
C MET A 15 -27.95 2.52 -8.90
N LYS A 16 -28.30 2.32 -7.62
CA LYS A 16 -27.33 2.41 -6.50
C LYS A 16 -26.29 1.30 -6.63
N GLU A 17 -26.72 0.07 -6.92
CA GLU A 17 -25.82 -1.08 -7.13
C GLU A 17 -24.88 -0.88 -8.32
N GLU A 18 -25.39 -0.35 -9.45
CA GLU A 18 -24.56 -0.04 -10.61
C GLU A 18 -23.53 1.07 -10.31
N ASP A 19 -23.93 2.13 -9.61
CA ASP A 19 -23.04 3.22 -9.22
C ASP A 19 -21.94 2.73 -8.25
N GLU A 20 -22.29 1.85 -7.30
CA GLU A 20 -21.34 1.21 -6.40
C GLU A 20 -20.37 0.30 -7.15
N ALA A 21 -20.85 -0.51 -8.09
CA ALA A 21 -20.01 -1.38 -8.90
C ALA A 21 -19.02 -0.56 -9.76
N ARG A 22 -19.49 0.52 -10.39
CA ARG A 22 -18.65 1.45 -11.14
C ARG A 22 -17.59 2.11 -10.26
N ARG A 23 -17.96 2.55 -9.05
CA ARG A 23 -17.03 3.15 -8.09
C ARG A 23 -15.96 2.15 -7.65
N ARG A 24 -16.35 0.92 -7.31
CA ARG A 24 -15.41 -0.16 -6.95
C ARG A 24 -14.44 -0.48 -8.08
N ALA A 25 -14.94 -0.59 -9.31
CA ALA A 25 -14.11 -0.82 -10.49
C ALA A 25 -13.11 0.34 -10.71
N LEU A 26 -13.55 1.58 -10.52
CA LEU A 26 -12.67 2.75 -10.59
C LEU A 26 -11.57 2.70 -9.51
N PHE A 27 -11.93 2.44 -8.26
CA PHE A 27 -10.97 2.37 -7.16
C PHE A 27 -9.95 1.25 -7.37
N LEU A 28 -10.39 0.07 -7.83
CA LEU A 28 -9.51 -1.03 -8.17
C LEU A 28 -8.48 -0.64 -9.25
N ARG A 29 -8.95 0.04 -10.31
CA ARG A 29 -8.09 0.53 -11.39
C ARG A 29 -7.10 1.58 -10.89
N LEU A 30 -7.56 2.54 -10.08
CA LEU A 30 -6.73 3.60 -9.50
C LEU A 30 -5.73 3.07 -8.47
N CYS A 31 -6.03 1.96 -7.80
CA CYS A 31 -5.14 1.35 -6.83
C CYS A 31 -3.85 0.82 -7.46
N ARG A 32 -3.88 0.38 -8.72
CA ARG A 32 -2.74 -0.16 -9.47
C ARG A 32 -2.01 -1.29 -8.72
N LEU A 33 -2.77 -2.27 -8.24
CA LEU A 33 -2.17 -3.47 -7.66
C LEU A 33 -1.33 -4.21 -8.72
N PRO A 34 -0.17 -4.78 -8.35
CA PRO A 34 0.64 -5.54 -9.29
C PRO A 34 -0.13 -6.73 -9.87
N LEU A 35 0.08 -7.04 -11.15
CA LEU A 35 -0.51 -8.20 -11.80
C LEU A 35 -0.08 -9.50 -11.10
N GLY A 36 -0.97 -10.50 -11.08
CA GLY A 36 -0.68 -11.79 -10.44
C GLY A 36 -0.65 -11.74 -8.92
N THR A 37 -1.27 -10.72 -8.31
CA THR A 37 -1.38 -10.56 -6.85
C THR A 37 -2.78 -10.78 -6.32
N GLU A 38 -3.67 -11.39 -7.10
CA GLU A 38 -5.07 -11.63 -6.76
C GLU A 38 -5.21 -12.45 -5.48
N ASP A 39 -4.28 -13.38 -5.26
CA ASP A 39 -4.22 -14.23 -4.07
C ASP A 39 -3.51 -13.59 -2.87
N ARG A 40 -2.93 -12.39 -3.03
CA ARG A 40 -2.28 -11.70 -1.92
C ARG A 40 -3.30 -10.94 -1.08
N THR A 41 -4.07 -11.68 -0.30
CA THR A 41 -5.02 -11.14 0.68
C THR A 41 -4.50 -11.38 2.10
N LEU A 42 -5.05 -10.66 3.09
CA LEU A 42 -4.69 -10.89 4.49
C LEU A 42 -5.17 -12.27 4.98
N GLU A 43 -6.28 -12.76 4.45
CA GLU A 43 -6.85 -14.06 4.79
C GLU A 43 -5.99 -15.24 4.30
N LYS A 44 -5.37 -15.08 3.11
CA LYS A 44 -4.47 -16.09 2.52
C LYS A 44 -3.02 -15.97 3.02
N PHE A 45 -2.73 -14.94 3.82
CA PHE A 45 -1.39 -14.74 4.34
C PHE A 45 -1.03 -15.82 5.36
N GLN A 46 0.06 -16.53 5.11
CA GLN A 46 0.55 -17.56 6.03
C GLN A 46 1.40 -16.91 7.13
N VAL A 47 0.83 -16.80 8.33
CA VAL A 47 1.55 -16.27 9.49
C VAL A 47 2.56 -17.31 9.96
N ARG A 48 3.82 -17.05 9.72
CA ARG A 48 4.97 -17.87 10.14
C ARG A 48 5.64 -17.24 11.35
N PRO A 49 6.46 -17.97 12.13
CA PRO A 49 7.22 -17.42 13.25
C PRO A 49 7.98 -16.15 12.84
N GLY A 50 7.82 -15.08 13.61
CA GLY A 50 8.41 -13.76 13.36
C GLY A 50 7.56 -12.83 12.49
N LEU A 51 6.38 -13.27 11.99
CA LEU A 51 5.44 -12.47 11.20
C LEU A 51 4.22 -11.99 11.99
N GLU A 52 4.00 -12.49 13.20
CA GLU A 52 2.79 -12.25 13.99
C GLU A 52 2.56 -10.74 14.22
N LYS A 53 3.62 -10.03 14.61
CA LYS A 53 3.56 -8.59 14.85
C LYS A 53 3.25 -7.80 13.56
N ALA A 54 3.85 -8.20 12.44
CA ALA A 54 3.64 -7.56 11.15
C ALA A 54 2.20 -7.81 10.65
N TYR A 55 1.71 -9.04 10.76
CA TYR A 55 0.36 -9.40 10.38
C TYR A 55 -0.70 -8.68 11.23
N ASN A 56 -0.52 -8.64 12.55
CA ASN A 56 -1.44 -7.94 13.44
C ASN A 56 -1.47 -6.43 13.15
N ALA A 57 -0.31 -5.81 12.95
CA ALA A 57 -0.24 -4.40 12.56
C ALA A 57 -0.88 -4.13 11.18
N ALA A 58 -0.70 -5.05 10.22
CA ALA A 58 -1.35 -4.97 8.91
C ALA A 58 -2.89 -5.01 9.04
N ARG A 59 -3.42 -5.88 9.91
CA ARG A 59 -4.85 -5.91 10.21
C ARG A 59 -5.35 -4.62 10.84
N GLU A 60 -4.60 -4.04 11.79
CA GLU A 60 -4.95 -2.76 12.40
C GLU A 60 -5.04 -1.63 11.35
N VAL A 61 -4.13 -1.58 10.36
CA VAL A 61 -4.22 -0.62 9.24
C VAL A 61 -5.44 -0.93 8.38
N ALA A 62 -5.66 -2.18 8.03
CA ALA A 62 -6.80 -2.60 7.22
C ALA A 62 -8.14 -2.27 7.89
N GLU A 63 -8.20 -2.27 9.22
CA GLU A 63 -9.36 -1.90 10.03
C GLU A 63 -9.46 -0.38 10.27
N GLY A 64 -8.46 0.42 9.87
CA GLY A 64 -8.41 1.86 10.10
C GLY A 64 -8.05 2.26 11.53
N LYS A 65 -7.58 1.31 12.35
CA LYS A 65 -7.15 1.54 13.75
C LYS A 65 -5.72 2.08 13.84
N LEU A 66 -4.90 1.77 12.84
CA LEU A 66 -3.53 2.24 12.71
C LEU A 66 -3.39 2.99 11.40
N ARG A 67 -2.82 4.19 11.43
CA ARG A 67 -2.68 5.03 10.22
C ARG A 67 -1.36 4.78 9.48
N TRP A 68 -0.28 4.59 10.22
CA TRP A 68 1.04 4.40 9.63
C TRP A 68 1.64 3.05 10.01
N LEU A 69 2.16 2.35 9.02
CA LEU A 69 2.86 1.07 9.23
C LEU A 69 4.12 1.03 8.37
N THR A 70 5.27 0.86 9.01
CA THR A 70 6.52 0.57 8.32
C THR A 70 6.92 -0.87 8.57
N LEU A 71 7.01 -1.67 7.49
CA LEU A 71 7.47 -3.05 7.52
C LEU A 71 8.91 -3.11 7.01
N MET A 72 9.84 -3.44 7.91
CA MET A 72 11.27 -3.56 7.62
C MET A 72 11.71 -5.02 7.69
N GLY A 73 12.62 -5.44 6.84
CA GLY A 73 13.16 -6.80 6.93
C GLY A 73 13.69 -7.32 5.60
N GLY A 74 14.21 -8.55 5.60
CA GLY A 74 14.82 -9.17 4.44
C GLY A 74 13.89 -9.33 3.24
N VAL A 75 14.50 -9.65 2.10
CA VAL A 75 13.79 -9.96 0.86
C VAL A 75 12.88 -11.17 1.08
N ASP A 76 11.77 -11.24 0.35
CA ASP A 76 10.80 -12.36 0.36
C ASP A 76 10.25 -12.73 1.77
N ALA A 77 10.32 -11.79 2.72
CA ALA A 77 9.76 -11.98 4.06
C ALA A 77 8.23 -11.81 4.15
N GLY A 78 7.56 -11.43 3.05
CA GLY A 78 6.11 -11.25 2.98
C GLY A 78 5.60 -9.82 3.17
N LYS A 79 6.49 -8.81 3.21
CA LYS A 79 6.13 -7.40 3.40
C LYS A 79 5.19 -6.89 2.31
N SER A 80 5.55 -7.08 1.02
CA SER A 80 4.73 -6.66 -0.12
C SER A 80 3.39 -7.39 -0.18
N HIS A 81 3.33 -8.66 0.24
CA HIS A 81 2.06 -9.38 0.37
C HIS A 81 1.13 -8.68 1.38
N LEU A 82 1.66 -8.30 2.56
CA LEU A 82 0.89 -7.55 3.55
C LEU A 82 0.44 -6.19 3.01
N GLY A 83 1.32 -5.47 2.30
CA GLY A 83 0.99 -4.19 1.65
C GLY A 83 -0.18 -4.31 0.66
N VAL A 84 -0.12 -5.30 -0.24
CA VAL A 84 -1.20 -5.60 -1.19
C VAL A 84 -2.49 -5.99 -0.44
N GLY A 85 -2.38 -6.87 0.57
CA GLY A 85 -3.53 -7.33 1.36
C GLY A 85 -4.23 -6.18 2.09
N ILE A 86 -3.49 -5.22 2.64
CA ILE A 86 -4.04 -4.01 3.26
C ILE A 86 -4.81 -3.18 2.22
N ALA A 87 -4.19 -2.90 1.06
CA ALA A 87 -4.83 -2.11 0.01
C ALA A 87 -6.14 -2.76 -0.48
N ARG A 88 -6.15 -4.09 -0.68
CA ARG A 88 -7.37 -4.84 -1.03
C ARG A 88 -8.47 -4.68 0.01
N LYS A 89 -8.11 -4.76 1.30
CA LYS A 89 -9.08 -4.63 2.39
C LYS A 89 -9.70 -3.24 2.48
N TRP A 90 -8.95 -2.20 2.07
CA TRP A 90 -9.48 -0.85 1.94
C TRP A 90 -10.46 -0.73 0.79
N LEU A 91 -10.13 -1.29 -0.38
CA LEU A 91 -11.02 -1.34 -1.55
C LEU A 91 -12.32 -2.09 -1.27
N GLU A 92 -12.27 -3.20 -0.52
CA GLU A 92 -13.46 -3.95 -0.09
C GLU A 92 -14.41 -3.13 0.79
N ARG A 93 -13.90 -2.06 1.42
CA ARG A 93 -14.67 -1.11 2.24
C ARG A 93 -15.04 0.16 1.49
N ASP A 94 -14.99 0.14 0.18
CA ASP A 94 -15.24 1.31 -0.69
C ASP A 94 -14.37 2.53 -0.35
N ARG A 95 -13.13 2.29 0.09
CA ARG A 95 -12.15 3.32 0.39
C ARG A 95 -11.03 3.31 -0.64
N PRO A 96 -10.71 4.47 -1.27
CA PRO A 96 -9.66 4.52 -2.27
C PRO A 96 -8.28 4.25 -1.65
N ALA A 97 -7.51 3.42 -2.33
CA ALA A 97 -6.13 3.12 -2.00
C ALA A 97 -5.26 3.23 -3.25
N ARG A 98 -3.99 3.54 -3.07
CA ARG A 98 -2.96 3.50 -4.10
C ARG A 98 -1.82 2.60 -3.63
N TYR A 99 -1.45 1.64 -4.45
CA TYR A 99 -0.22 0.85 -4.28
C TYR A 99 0.80 1.30 -5.33
N ALA A 100 2.03 1.49 -4.93
CA ALA A 100 3.13 1.78 -5.84
C ALA A 100 4.45 1.24 -5.28
N ALA A 101 5.20 0.51 -6.10
CA ALA A 101 6.62 0.35 -5.88
C ALA A 101 7.30 1.72 -6.03
N VAL A 102 8.23 2.06 -5.14
CA VAL A 102 8.86 3.40 -5.15
C VAL A 102 9.52 3.75 -6.48
N PRO A 103 10.25 2.83 -7.17
CA PRO A 103 10.77 3.12 -8.50
C PRO A 103 9.68 3.47 -9.53
N GLU A 104 8.56 2.74 -9.51
CA GLU A 104 7.43 3.00 -10.43
C GLU A 104 6.76 4.35 -10.14
N PHE A 105 6.56 4.69 -8.88
CA PHE A 105 6.07 6.01 -8.46
C PHE A 105 6.92 7.14 -9.05
N LEU A 106 8.25 7.04 -8.91
CA LEU A 106 9.17 8.06 -9.41
C LEU A 106 9.16 8.14 -10.95
N ASP A 107 9.03 7.01 -11.62
CA ASP A 107 8.94 6.96 -13.08
C ASP A 107 7.62 7.55 -13.60
N GLU A 108 6.52 7.32 -12.91
CA GLU A 108 5.23 7.95 -13.22
C GLU A 108 5.31 9.47 -13.10
N LEU A 109 5.91 9.97 -12.02
CA LEU A 109 6.13 11.42 -11.87
C LEU A 109 7.01 12.01 -12.98
N ARG A 110 8.08 11.29 -13.41
CA ARG A 110 8.92 11.74 -14.52
C ARG A 110 8.17 11.78 -15.85
N LYS A 111 7.32 10.79 -16.11
CA LYS A 111 6.47 10.77 -17.31
C LYS A 111 5.51 11.95 -17.35
N GLY A 112 5.00 12.39 -16.20
CA GLY A 112 4.09 13.54 -16.10
C GLY A 112 4.67 14.88 -16.55
N TYR A 113 6.00 14.99 -16.74
CA TYR A 113 6.64 16.17 -17.33
C TYR A 113 6.58 16.19 -18.87
N ARG A 114 6.13 15.12 -19.52
CA ARG A 114 6.05 15.07 -20.99
C ARG A 114 4.75 15.71 -21.46
N PRO A 115 4.78 16.44 -22.61
CA PRO A 115 3.58 17.09 -23.15
C PRO A 115 2.45 16.12 -23.53
N ASP A 116 2.79 14.86 -23.81
CA ASP A 116 1.89 13.76 -24.21
C ASP A 116 1.51 12.85 -23.05
N ALA A 117 1.83 13.25 -21.80
CA ALA A 117 1.45 12.48 -20.63
C ALA A 117 -0.08 12.44 -20.49
N GLY A 118 -0.61 11.26 -20.16
CA GLY A 118 -2.04 11.09 -19.88
C GLY A 118 -2.51 11.83 -18.63
N MET A 119 -1.61 12.00 -17.63
CA MET A 119 -1.76 12.85 -16.45
C MET A 119 -0.51 13.69 -16.29
N SER A 120 -0.70 14.97 -15.94
CA SER A 120 0.44 15.86 -15.64
C SER A 120 1.13 15.45 -14.34
N TYR A 121 2.38 15.91 -14.16
CA TYR A 121 3.12 15.74 -12.93
C TYR A 121 2.32 16.21 -11.69
N ASP A 122 1.67 17.38 -11.79
CA ASP A 122 0.94 17.97 -10.69
C ASP A 122 -0.28 17.14 -10.31
N GLU A 123 -1.03 16.62 -11.29
CA GLU A 123 -2.19 15.75 -11.07
C GLU A 123 -1.79 14.41 -10.46
N GLU A 124 -0.75 13.74 -10.99
CA GLU A 124 -0.27 12.46 -10.46
C GLU A 124 0.27 12.65 -9.04
N PHE A 125 1.09 13.68 -8.79
CA PHE A 125 1.65 13.95 -7.47
C PHE A 125 0.58 14.37 -6.46
N TYR A 126 -0.42 15.16 -6.89
CA TYR A 126 -1.57 15.50 -6.06
C TYR A 126 -2.34 14.25 -5.66
N PHE A 127 -2.57 13.32 -6.58
CA PHE A 127 -3.25 12.06 -6.29
C PHE A 127 -2.50 11.22 -5.24
N TYR A 128 -1.18 11.05 -5.38
CA TYR A 128 -0.37 10.33 -4.40
C TYR A 128 -0.37 10.99 -3.02
N LYS A 129 -0.39 12.31 -2.97
CA LYS A 129 -0.47 13.04 -1.70
C LYS A 129 -1.79 12.83 -0.97
N ASN A 130 -2.91 12.76 -1.70
CA ASN A 130 -4.25 12.91 -1.13
C ASN A 130 -5.09 11.63 -1.08
N VAL A 131 -4.71 10.55 -1.76
CA VAL A 131 -5.44 9.27 -1.66
C VAL A 131 -5.58 8.80 -0.21
N ASP A 132 -6.72 8.21 0.15
CA ASP A 132 -7.02 7.81 1.54
C ASP A 132 -5.94 6.90 2.13
N LEU A 133 -5.52 5.86 1.39
CA LEU A 133 -4.40 5.01 1.76
C LEU A 133 -3.35 5.00 0.66
N LEU A 134 -2.09 5.24 1.03
CA LEU A 134 -0.95 5.00 0.16
C LEU A 134 -0.11 3.83 0.69
N VAL A 135 0.21 2.90 -0.20
CA VAL A 135 1.21 1.84 0.05
C VAL A 135 2.42 2.12 -0.83
N LEU A 136 3.54 2.47 -0.21
CA LEU A 136 4.86 2.61 -0.85
C LEU A 136 5.66 1.34 -0.61
N ASP A 137 5.82 0.54 -1.65
CA ASP A 137 6.53 -0.73 -1.59
C ASP A 137 7.98 -0.58 -2.04
N ASP A 138 8.87 -1.30 -1.37
CA ASP A 138 10.32 -1.34 -1.66
C ASP A 138 11.02 0.03 -1.60
N LEU A 139 10.74 0.82 -0.55
CA LEU A 139 11.49 2.05 -0.28
C LEU A 139 12.98 1.74 -0.14
N GLY A 140 13.82 2.47 -0.88
CA GLY A 140 15.27 2.30 -0.92
C GLY A 140 15.79 1.50 -2.12
N MET A 141 14.90 1.08 -3.03
CA MET A 141 15.26 0.44 -4.30
C MET A 141 15.38 1.47 -5.45
N GLU A 142 15.06 2.73 -5.19
CA GLU A 142 15.24 3.83 -6.13
C GLU A 142 16.71 4.20 -6.29
N SER A 143 17.07 4.71 -7.47
CA SER A 143 18.35 5.37 -7.65
C SER A 143 18.39 6.64 -6.77
N SER A 144 19.41 6.78 -5.91
CA SER A 144 19.58 7.88 -4.95
C SER A 144 19.87 9.21 -5.64
N THR A 145 18.96 9.72 -6.48
CA THR A 145 19.10 11.04 -7.08
C THR A 145 18.49 12.10 -6.15
N PRO A 146 19.07 13.33 -6.11
CA PRO A 146 18.52 14.42 -5.30
C PRO A 146 17.03 14.68 -5.58
N TRP A 147 16.63 14.56 -6.84
CA TRP A 147 15.24 14.72 -7.26
C TRP A 147 14.31 13.63 -6.65
N ALA A 148 14.72 12.36 -6.74
CA ALA A 148 13.94 11.25 -6.16
C ALA A 148 13.77 11.42 -4.65
N GLN A 149 14.87 11.77 -3.97
CA GLN A 149 14.86 12.03 -2.53
C GLN A 149 13.94 13.20 -2.17
N GLU A 150 14.00 14.31 -2.92
CA GLU A 150 13.12 15.46 -2.73
C GLU A 150 11.64 15.07 -2.85
N LYS A 151 11.26 14.29 -3.89
CA LYS A 151 9.87 13.91 -4.11
C LYS A 151 9.34 12.98 -3.01
N LEU A 152 10.15 12.04 -2.57
CA LEU A 152 9.80 11.17 -1.44
C LEU A 152 9.68 11.94 -0.13
N ASP A 153 10.63 12.84 0.16
CA ASP A 153 10.58 13.71 1.33
C ASP A 153 9.30 14.57 1.35
N MET A 154 8.95 15.18 0.20
CA MET A 154 7.73 15.98 0.06
C MET A 154 6.46 15.14 0.29
N LEU A 155 6.39 13.95 -0.31
CA LEU A 155 5.25 13.06 -0.21
C LEU A 155 5.03 12.57 1.23
N VAL A 156 6.09 12.04 1.85
CA VAL A 156 6.02 11.51 3.22
C VAL A 156 5.72 12.63 4.22
N ASN A 157 6.35 13.81 4.07
CA ASN A 157 6.09 14.95 4.94
C ASN A 157 4.64 15.44 4.82
N PHE A 158 4.12 15.58 3.60
CA PHE A 158 2.72 16.00 3.38
C PHE A 158 1.75 15.04 4.07
N ARG A 159 1.92 13.73 3.88
CA ARG A 159 1.05 12.72 4.50
C ARG A 159 1.17 12.71 6.03
N TYR A 160 2.37 12.98 6.55
CA TYR A 160 2.60 13.12 7.99
C TYR A 160 1.84 14.32 8.57
N GLU A 161 1.97 15.49 7.97
CA GLU A 161 1.33 16.73 8.43
C GLU A 161 -0.20 16.65 8.38
N ASN A 162 -0.75 15.94 7.39
CA ASN A 162 -2.19 15.75 7.21
C ASN A 162 -2.72 14.46 7.86
N ALA A 163 -1.90 13.73 8.60
CA ALA A 163 -2.22 12.46 9.26
C ALA A 163 -2.89 11.43 8.31
N LEU A 164 -2.49 11.42 7.03
CA LEU A 164 -3.03 10.53 6.00
C LEU A 164 -2.39 9.13 6.10
N PRO A 165 -3.19 8.07 6.03
CA PRO A 165 -2.72 6.69 6.13
C PRO A 165 -1.62 6.30 5.14
N LEU A 166 -0.52 5.74 5.66
CA LEU A 166 0.65 5.35 4.88
C LEU A 166 1.19 3.98 5.33
N VAL A 167 1.39 3.09 4.37
CA VAL A 167 2.14 1.84 4.56
C VAL A 167 3.43 1.93 3.77
N VAL A 168 4.54 1.62 4.41
CA VAL A 168 5.86 1.57 3.78
C VAL A 168 6.45 0.19 3.97
N THR A 169 6.98 -0.40 2.92
CA THR A 169 7.84 -1.58 3.03
C THR A 169 9.26 -1.25 2.61
N THR A 170 10.23 -1.85 3.25
CA THR A 170 11.65 -1.61 2.94
C THR A 170 12.54 -2.80 3.36
N ASN A 171 13.64 -2.97 2.65
CA ASN A 171 14.72 -3.87 3.03
C ASN A 171 15.84 -3.12 3.79
N LEU A 172 15.77 -1.79 3.84
CA LEU A 172 16.74 -0.94 4.53
C LEU A 172 16.47 -0.90 6.04
N THR A 173 17.52 -0.57 6.80
CA THR A 173 17.38 -0.15 8.20
C THR A 173 17.00 1.33 8.28
N MET A 174 16.55 1.80 9.45
CA MET A 174 16.17 3.22 9.62
C MET A 174 17.34 4.18 9.41
N GLU A 175 18.57 3.74 9.68
CA GLU A 175 19.81 4.50 9.48
C GLU A 175 20.18 4.65 8.00
N GLN A 176 19.73 3.72 7.15
CA GLN A 176 19.95 3.74 5.71
C GLN A 176 18.89 4.56 4.96
N ILE A 177 17.73 4.82 5.57
CA ILE A 177 16.70 5.69 5.04
C ILE A 177 17.08 7.15 5.32
N SER A 178 16.72 8.07 4.41
CA SER A 178 17.02 9.49 4.62
C SER A 178 16.54 9.98 5.99
N PRO A 179 17.32 10.85 6.66
CA PRO A 179 16.98 11.32 8.00
C PRO A 179 15.60 11.99 8.10
N ARG A 180 15.15 12.64 7.02
CA ARG A 180 13.84 13.29 6.98
C ARG A 180 12.71 12.25 6.99
N ILE A 181 12.79 11.24 6.13
CA ILE A 181 11.78 10.17 6.05
C ILE A 181 11.82 9.33 7.33
N SER A 182 13.00 8.84 7.75
CA SER A 182 13.13 7.99 8.94
C SER A 182 12.62 8.67 10.21
N SER A 183 12.87 9.98 10.35
CA SER A 183 12.33 10.77 11.46
C SER A 183 10.80 10.80 11.47
N ARG A 184 10.13 10.88 10.30
CA ARG A 184 8.66 10.85 10.20
C ARG A 184 8.11 9.45 10.50
N LEU A 185 8.73 8.41 9.94
CA LEU A 185 8.31 7.03 10.16
C LEU A 185 8.40 6.62 11.63
N GLN A 186 9.45 7.04 12.35
CA GLN A 186 9.67 6.72 13.76
C GLN A 186 8.83 7.56 14.73
N ARG A 187 8.54 8.82 14.39
CA ARG A 187 7.84 9.77 15.28
C ARG A 187 6.34 9.83 15.07
N ALA A 188 5.81 9.06 14.14
CA ALA A 188 4.38 9.01 13.92
C ALA A 188 3.68 8.43 15.16
N THR A 189 3.09 9.29 16.00
CA THR A 189 2.37 8.89 17.22
C THR A 189 1.17 7.98 16.93
N PHE A 190 0.74 7.93 15.67
CA PHE A 190 -0.32 7.09 15.13
C PHE A 190 0.21 5.95 14.25
N GLY A 191 1.52 5.64 14.34
CA GLY A 191 2.21 4.65 13.49
C GLY A 191 2.99 3.62 14.26
N LYS A 192 3.34 2.53 13.57
CA LYS A 192 4.20 1.45 14.07
C LYS A 192 5.31 1.15 13.06
N VAL A 193 6.51 0.93 13.57
CA VAL A 193 7.62 0.33 12.82
C VAL A 193 7.76 -1.11 13.28
N VAL A 194 7.66 -2.05 12.35
CA VAL A 194 7.75 -3.49 12.63
C VAL A 194 8.89 -4.11 11.85
N VAL A 195 9.86 -4.65 12.56
CA VAL A 195 10.96 -5.42 11.97
C VAL A 195 10.50 -6.87 11.78
N VAL A 196 10.41 -7.28 10.52
CA VAL A 196 10.04 -8.64 10.11
C VAL A 196 11.28 -9.53 10.19
N ARG A 197 11.27 -10.48 11.11
CA ARG A 197 12.38 -11.43 11.34
C ARG A 197 12.03 -12.85 10.87
N ALA A 198 11.34 -12.96 9.76
CA ALA A 198 10.99 -14.25 9.17
C ALA A 198 12.01 -14.66 8.10
N PRO A 199 12.29 -15.96 7.96
CA PRO A 199 13.10 -16.47 6.86
C PRO A 199 12.40 -16.20 5.51
N GLU A 200 13.18 -16.16 4.43
CA GLU A 200 12.66 -16.04 3.08
C GLU A 200 11.58 -17.08 2.78
N TYR A 201 10.47 -16.68 2.20
CA TYR A 201 9.31 -17.55 1.97
C TYR A 201 9.65 -18.72 1.05
N ARG A 202 10.40 -18.47 -0.02
CA ARG A 202 10.78 -19.50 -0.99
C ARG A 202 11.63 -20.59 -0.35
N LEU A 203 12.62 -20.22 0.46
CA LEU A 203 13.48 -21.16 1.19
C LEU A 203 12.70 -21.93 2.27
N TRP A 204 11.76 -21.27 2.95
CA TRP A 204 10.92 -21.91 3.95
C TRP A 204 9.95 -22.91 3.30
N ARG A 205 9.36 -22.57 2.17
CA ARG A 205 8.44 -23.44 1.43
C ARG A 205 9.15 -24.69 0.92
N SER A 206 10.31 -24.55 0.26
CA SER A 206 11.07 -25.69 -0.27
C SER A 206 11.48 -26.68 0.83
N LYS A 207 11.88 -26.19 2.01
CA LYS A 207 12.20 -27.06 3.16
C LYS A 207 10.98 -27.86 3.66
N ARG A 208 9.78 -27.29 3.63
CA ARG A 208 8.57 -28.02 4.04
C ARG A 208 8.14 -29.06 3.02
N GLU A 209 8.28 -28.77 1.75
CA GLU A 209 7.96 -29.71 0.68
C GLU A 209 8.90 -30.93 0.72
N SER A 210 10.21 -30.73 0.91
CA SER A 210 11.17 -31.85 1.06
C SER A 210 10.93 -32.68 2.33
N THR A 211 10.61 -32.04 3.47
CA THR A 211 10.31 -32.78 4.71
C THR A 211 9.01 -33.59 4.60
N SER A 212 8.04 -33.12 3.81
CA SER A 212 6.78 -33.84 3.59
C SER A 212 6.90 -35.04 2.65
N GLU A 213 7.90 -35.05 1.77
CA GLU A 213 8.23 -36.18 0.91
C GLU A 213 8.99 -37.26 1.68
N GLU A 214 9.89 -36.87 2.60
CA GLU A 214 10.62 -37.82 3.46
C GLU A 214 9.72 -38.58 4.45
N ILE A 215 8.57 -38.03 4.85
CA ILE A 215 7.60 -38.68 5.77
C ILE A 215 6.65 -39.63 5.01
N ARG A 216 6.63 -39.62 3.69
CA ARG A 216 5.77 -40.48 2.87
C ARG A 216 6.44 -41.80 2.40
N ILE A 217 7.66 -42.08 2.83
CA ILE A 217 8.38 -43.35 2.63
C ILE A 217 8.32 -44.16 3.93
#